data_677e2a48c9d28132b890b84ef5bae3f9
#
_entry.id   677e2a48c9d28132b890b84ef5bae3f9
#
_cell.length_a   1.000
_cell.length_b   1.000
_cell.length_c   1.000
_cell.angle_alpha   90.00
_cell.angle_beta   90.00
_cell.angle_gamma   90.00
#
_symmetry.space_group_name_H-M   'P 1'
#
loop_
_entity.id
_entity.type
_entity.pdbx_description
1 polymer ?
#
loop_
_entity_poly.entity_id
_entity_poly.type
_entity_poly.pdbx_seq_one_letter_code
_entity_poly.pdbx_strand_id
1 'polypeptide(L)'
;MATRKKSSAKRQTKKERMAQIERQQAFKKEIFLWIVVAVSILLFISNFGIGGHLGNAVSGFLFGIFGMVAYIFPLVLLVGSFFAVSNKGNSYAIMKLVMTIVFIWFICVFMYLAVYGEFAVSPVQSYIDSVERHSGGGFIGALIGCILVPAVGIIGAYAVSYTHLT
;
A
#
# COMPACT_ATOMS: atom_id res chain seq x y z
N MET A 1 7.23 -58.52 9.86
CA MET A 1 6.25 -57.88 8.92
C MET A 1 5.40 -56.75 9.50
N ALA A 2 5.25 -56.64 10.82
CA ALA A 2 4.42 -55.59 11.48
C ALA A 2 4.95 -54.16 11.45
N THR A 3 6.28 -53.95 11.46
CA THR A 3 6.94 -52.66 11.47
C THR A 3 6.77 -51.87 10.14
N ARG A 4 6.71 -52.56 9.00
CA ARG A 4 6.55 -51.94 7.68
C ARG A 4 5.14 -51.34 7.47
N LYS A 5 4.10 -51.99 8.05
CA LYS A 5 2.70 -51.53 7.96
C LYS A 5 2.44 -50.28 8.81
N LYS A 6 3.11 -50.18 9.98
CA LYS A 6 2.97 -49.05 10.90
C LYS A 6 3.69 -47.77 10.35
N SER A 7 4.78 -47.95 9.61
CA SER A 7 5.51 -46.84 8.93
C SER A 7 4.69 -46.27 7.75
N SER A 8 3.99 -47.12 7.00
CA SER A 8 3.16 -46.73 5.86
C SER A 8 1.93 -45.95 6.32
N ALA A 9 1.24 -46.41 7.37
CA ALA A 9 0.06 -45.74 7.95
C ALA A 9 0.43 -44.36 8.53
N LYS A 10 1.61 -44.24 9.20
CA LYS A 10 2.12 -42.97 9.74
C LYS A 10 2.51 -41.97 8.63
N ARG A 11 2.97 -42.46 7.48
CA ARG A 11 3.25 -41.63 6.27
C ARG A 11 1.97 -41.16 5.60
N GLN A 12 0.92 -41.99 5.52
CA GLN A 12 -0.37 -41.62 4.95
C GLN A 12 -1.05 -40.54 5.80
N THR A 13 -1.13 -40.72 7.13
CA THR A 13 -1.68 -39.68 8.03
C THR A 13 -0.91 -38.37 7.97
N LYS A 14 0.41 -38.38 7.76
CA LYS A 14 1.20 -37.16 7.59
C LYS A 14 0.89 -36.46 6.27
N LYS A 15 0.72 -37.21 5.17
CA LYS A 15 0.32 -36.66 3.86
C LYS A 15 -1.07 -36.04 3.90
N GLU A 16 -2.02 -36.69 4.54
CA GLU A 16 -3.39 -36.20 4.69
C GLU A 16 -3.43 -34.90 5.52
N ARG A 17 -2.68 -34.83 6.62
CA ARG A 17 -2.55 -33.60 7.41
C ARG A 17 -1.94 -32.46 6.61
N MET A 18 -0.88 -32.72 5.85
CA MET A 18 -0.26 -31.71 5.00
C MET A 18 -1.22 -31.22 3.92
N ALA A 19 -1.94 -32.12 3.26
CA ALA A 19 -2.95 -31.77 2.28
C ALA A 19 -4.11 -30.94 2.87
N GLN A 20 -4.51 -31.24 4.11
CA GLN A 20 -5.52 -30.44 4.81
C GLN A 20 -4.99 -29.03 5.14
N ILE A 21 -3.75 -28.91 5.59
CA ILE A 21 -3.12 -27.61 5.89
C ILE A 21 -3.00 -26.77 4.59
N GLU A 22 -2.58 -27.39 3.50
CA GLU A 22 -2.50 -26.72 2.19
C GLU A 22 -3.86 -26.22 1.71
N ARG A 23 -4.91 -27.04 1.81
CA ARG A 23 -6.28 -26.63 1.47
C ARG A 23 -6.77 -25.48 2.35
N GLN A 24 -6.53 -25.54 3.68
CA GLN A 24 -6.91 -24.45 4.57
C GLN A 24 -6.14 -23.15 4.26
N GLN A 25 -4.88 -23.26 3.89
CA GLN A 25 -4.08 -22.07 3.49
C GLN A 25 -4.57 -21.51 2.16
N ALA A 26 -4.91 -22.35 1.19
CA ALA A 26 -5.48 -21.90 -0.09
C ALA A 26 -6.82 -21.19 0.14
N PHE A 27 -7.71 -21.76 0.94
CA PHE A 27 -9.01 -21.18 1.26
C PHE A 27 -8.88 -19.82 1.98
N LYS A 28 -7.95 -19.72 2.95
CA LYS A 28 -7.65 -18.43 3.62
C LYS A 28 -7.13 -17.36 2.66
N LYS A 29 -6.31 -17.75 1.68
CA LYS A 29 -5.82 -16.83 0.65
C LYS A 29 -6.96 -16.32 -0.24
N GLU A 30 -7.86 -17.19 -0.65
CA GLU A 30 -9.02 -16.82 -1.46
C GLU A 30 -9.93 -15.85 -0.73
N ILE A 31 -10.30 -16.16 0.53
CA ILE A 31 -11.11 -15.25 1.36
C ILE A 31 -10.42 -13.89 1.50
N PHE A 32 -9.13 -13.88 1.81
CA PHE A 32 -8.36 -12.64 1.93
C PHE A 32 -8.41 -11.81 0.65
N LEU A 33 -8.22 -12.43 -0.52
CA LEU A 33 -8.29 -11.73 -1.81
C LEU A 33 -9.68 -11.15 -2.07
N TRP A 34 -10.75 -11.90 -1.77
CA TRP A 34 -12.12 -11.40 -1.91
C TRP A 34 -12.41 -10.20 -1.00
N ILE A 35 -11.92 -10.24 0.25
CA ILE A 35 -12.03 -9.11 1.17
C ILE A 35 -11.28 -7.89 0.62
N VAL A 36 -10.05 -8.07 0.11
CA VAL A 36 -9.27 -6.98 -0.47
C VAL A 36 -9.96 -6.37 -1.70
N VAL A 37 -10.53 -7.20 -2.57
CA VAL A 37 -11.30 -6.72 -3.72
C VAL A 37 -12.48 -5.88 -3.27
N ALA A 38 -13.26 -6.38 -2.30
CA ALA A 38 -14.41 -5.65 -1.77
C ALA A 38 -13.99 -4.31 -1.15
N VAL A 39 -12.95 -4.31 -0.32
CA VAL A 39 -12.40 -3.09 0.29
C VAL A 39 -11.88 -2.13 -0.78
N SER A 40 -11.15 -2.60 -1.79
CA SER A 40 -10.63 -1.76 -2.87
C SER A 40 -11.75 -1.07 -3.67
N ILE A 41 -12.84 -1.79 -3.94
CA ILE A 41 -14.01 -1.22 -4.62
C ILE A 41 -14.68 -0.16 -3.73
N LEU A 42 -14.86 -0.45 -2.45
CA LEU A 42 -15.45 0.52 -1.50
C LEU A 42 -14.58 1.78 -1.38
N LEU A 43 -13.26 1.64 -1.29
CA LEU A 43 -12.34 2.78 -1.25
C LEU A 43 -12.37 3.57 -2.55
N PHE A 44 -12.45 2.89 -3.69
CA PHE A 44 -12.56 3.55 -4.99
C PHE A 44 -13.83 4.40 -5.07
N ILE A 45 -14.98 3.82 -4.74
CA ILE A 45 -16.28 4.54 -4.72
C ILE A 45 -16.24 5.70 -3.71
N SER A 46 -15.62 5.48 -2.55
CA SER A 46 -15.45 6.47 -1.49
C SER A 46 -14.66 7.69 -1.97
N ASN A 47 -13.56 7.48 -2.69
CA ASN A 47 -12.70 8.56 -3.20
C ASN A 47 -13.41 9.48 -4.22
N PHE A 48 -14.49 9.01 -4.84
CA PHE A 48 -15.33 9.83 -5.74
C PHE A 48 -16.52 10.48 -5.04
N GLY A 49 -16.58 10.46 -3.70
CA GLY A 49 -17.61 11.12 -2.91
C GLY A 49 -18.97 10.41 -2.89
N ILE A 50 -19.05 9.19 -3.42
CA ILE A 50 -20.32 8.42 -3.53
C ILE A 50 -20.58 7.60 -2.25
N GLY A 51 -19.59 7.51 -1.35
CA GLY A 51 -19.62 6.62 -0.18
C GLY A 51 -20.41 7.11 1.03
N GLY A 52 -21.15 8.22 0.94
CA GLY A 52 -21.88 8.82 2.07
C GLY A 52 -20.94 9.28 3.19
N HIS A 53 -21.49 9.46 4.41
CA HIS A 53 -20.71 9.97 5.54
C HIS A 53 -19.49 9.12 5.91
N LEU A 54 -19.66 7.81 5.95
CA LEU A 54 -18.55 6.88 6.26
C LEU A 54 -17.51 6.88 5.12
N GLY A 55 -17.95 6.88 3.87
CA GLY A 55 -17.05 6.96 2.73
C GLY A 55 -16.25 8.26 2.73
N ASN A 56 -16.89 9.39 2.98
CA ASN A 56 -16.19 10.68 3.04
C ASN A 56 -15.14 10.72 4.17
N ALA A 57 -15.42 10.12 5.33
CA ALA A 57 -14.46 10.03 6.41
C ALA A 57 -13.24 9.18 6.03
N VAL A 58 -13.46 8.01 5.40
CA VAL A 58 -12.39 7.13 4.94
C VAL A 58 -11.59 7.78 3.81
N SER A 59 -12.27 8.39 2.85
CA SER A 59 -11.65 9.14 1.76
C SER A 59 -10.81 10.30 2.32
N GLY A 60 -11.36 11.13 3.18
CA GLY A 60 -10.63 12.22 3.82
C GLY A 60 -9.37 11.74 4.54
N PHE A 61 -9.45 10.62 5.26
CA PHE A 61 -8.28 10.03 5.91
C PHE A 61 -7.20 9.61 4.89
N LEU A 62 -7.59 8.98 3.78
CA LEU A 62 -6.65 8.60 2.73
C LEU A 62 -6.03 9.81 2.03
N PHE A 63 -6.83 10.82 1.69
CA PHE A 63 -6.32 12.07 1.12
C PHE A 63 -5.42 12.81 2.09
N GLY A 64 -5.76 12.84 3.38
CA GLY A 64 -4.90 13.41 4.40
C GLY A 64 -3.52 12.77 4.47
N ILE A 65 -3.44 11.44 4.34
CA ILE A 65 -2.18 10.71 4.41
C ILE A 65 -1.40 10.78 3.09
N PHE A 66 -2.04 10.43 1.97
CA PHE A 66 -1.38 10.23 0.66
C PHE A 66 -1.56 11.42 -0.29
N GLY A 67 -2.40 12.39 0.06
CA GLY A 67 -2.76 13.47 -0.86
C GLY A 67 -3.40 12.95 -2.13
N MET A 68 -3.05 13.53 -3.26
CA MET A 68 -3.60 13.17 -4.58
C MET A 68 -3.37 11.70 -4.96
N VAL A 69 -2.35 11.05 -4.40
CA VAL A 69 -2.05 9.63 -4.63
C VAL A 69 -3.17 8.72 -4.09
N ALA A 70 -4.00 9.21 -3.17
CA ALA A 70 -5.15 8.48 -2.64
C ALA A 70 -6.14 8.00 -3.73
N TYR A 71 -6.22 8.69 -4.87
CA TYR A 71 -7.04 8.23 -6.00
C TYR A 71 -6.58 6.89 -6.57
N ILE A 72 -5.25 6.68 -6.62
CA ILE A 72 -4.64 5.47 -7.19
C ILE A 72 -4.49 4.38 -6.11
N PHE A 73 -4.58 4.76 -4.84
CA PHE A 73 -4.35 3.86 -3.71
C PHE A 73 -5.19 2.57 -3.74
N PRO A 74 -6.51 2.57 -4.04
CA PRO A 74 -7.30 1.35 -4.12
C PRO A 74 -6.79 0.38 -5.18
N LEU A 75 -6.33 0.90 -6.32
CA LEU A 75 -5.75 0.09 -7.40
C LEU A 75 -4.41 -0.52 -6.98
N VAL A 76 -3.55 0.27 -6.34
CA VAL A 76 -2.26 -0.18 -5.81
C VAL A 76 -2.47 -1.26 -4.75
N LEU A 77 -3.44 -1.08 -3.86
CA LEU A 77 -3.79 -2.05 -2.83
C LEU A 77 -4.25 -3.38 -3.44
N LEU A 78 -5.09 -3.32 -4.47
CA LEU A 78 -5.59 -4.49 -5.17
C LEU A 78 -4.45 -5.24 -5.87
N VAL A 79 -3.71 -4.56 -6.74
CA VAL A 79 -2.60 -5.16 -7.51
C VAL A 79 -1.50 -5.67 -6.57
N GLY A 80 -1.11 -4.87 -5.56
CA GLY A 80 -0.10 -5.24 -4.57
C GLY A 80 -0.48 -6.49 -3.77
N SER A 81 -1.75 -6.60 -3.39
CA SER A 81 -2.24 -7.77 -2.64
C SER A 81 -2.26 -9.04 -3.50
N PHE A 82 -2.73 -8.95 -4.74
CA PHE A 82 -2.66 -10.07 -5.69
C PHE A 82 -1.22 -10.51 -5.92
N PHE A 83 -0.32 -9.56 -6.13
CA PHE A 83 1.10 -9.83 -6.32
C PHE A 83 1.73 -10.49 -5.09
N ALA A 84 1.45 -9.97 -3.89
CA ALA A 84 1.95 -10.50 -2.63
C ALA A 84 1.47 -11.94 -2.36
N VAL A 85 0.20 -12.22 -2.62
CA VAL A 85 -0.38 -13.56 -2.41
C VAL A 85 0.13 -14.56 -3.46
N SER A 86 0.26 -14.12 -4.71
CA SER A 86 0.75 -14.95 -5.81
C SER A 86 2.23 -15.33 -5.66
N ASN A 87 3.02 -14.42 -5.11
CA ASN A 87 4.48 -14.60 -4.99
C ASN A 87 4.94 -14.88 -3.54
N LYS A 88 4.06 -15.44 -2.71
CA LYS A 88 4.37 -15.73 -1.32
C LYS A 88 5.57 -16.69 -1.19
N GLY A 89 6.60 -16.25 -0.44
CA GLY A 89 7.83 -17.00 -0.24
C GLY A 89 8.97 -16.65 -1.22
N ASN A 90 8.73 -15.77 -2.19
CA ASN A 90 9.78 -15.29 -3.08
C ASN A 90 10.35 -13.95 -2.57
N SER A 91 11.60 -13.97 -2.09
CA SER A 91 12.28 -12.78 -1.57
C SER A 91 12.39 -11.64 -2.60
N TYR A 92 12.58 -11.97 -3.87
CA TYR A 92 12.61 -10.97 -4.96
C TYR A 92 11.27 -10.27 -5.14
N ALA A 93 10.17 -10.99 -4.97
CA ALA A 93 8.84 -10.41 -5.07
C ALA A 93 8.56 -9.45 -3.89
N ILE A 94 8.97 -9.83 -2.68
CA ILE A 94 8.86 -8.96 -1.51
C ILE A 94 9.69 -7.69 -1.72
N MET A 95 10.92 -7.81 -2.22
CA MET A 95 11.78 -6.67 -2.51
C MET A 95 11.15 -5.71 -3.53
N LYS A 96 10.55 -6.23 -4.61
CA LYS A 96 9.83 -5.42 -5.60
C LYS A 96 8.64 -4.69 -4.97
N LEU A 97 7.90 -5.34 -4.08
CA LEU A 97 6.77 -4.73 -3.38
C LEU A 97 7.23 -3.59 -2.45
N VAL A 98 8.33 -3.79 -1.71
CA VAL A 98 8.93 -2.74 -0.88
C VAL A 98 9.39 -1.57 -1.73
N MET A 99 10.06 -1.83 -2.86
CA MET A 99 10.48 -0.77 -3.80
C MET A 99 9.28 0.00 -4.38
N THR A 100 8.17 -0.67 -4.66
CA THR A 100 6.93 -0.02 -5.11
C THR A 100 6.37 0.91 -4.03
N ILE A 101 6.41 0.53 -2.75
CA ILE A 101 5.97 1.39 -1.64
C ILE A 101 6.87 2.62 -1.53
N VAL A 102 8.18 2.43 -1.61
CA VAL A 102 9.15 3.54 -1.60
C VAL A 102 8.91 4.47 -2.78
N PHE A 103 8.66 3.95 -3.97
CA PHE A 103 8.32 4.71 -5.16
C PHE A 103 7.07 5.59 -4.95
N ILE A 104 6.01 5.04 -4.36
CA ILE A 104 4.79 5.79 -4.02
C ILE A 104 5.10 6.91 -3.03
N TRP A 105 5.98 6.70 -2.06
CA TRP A 105 6.42 7.73 -1.13
C TRP A 105 7.07 8.91 -1.87
N PHE A 106 7.96 8.63 -2.82
CA PHE A 106 8.58 9.69 -3.62
C PHE A 106 7.56 10.45 -4.49
N ILE A 107 6.55 9.77 -5.03
CA ILE A 107 5.43 10.45 -5.71
C ILE A 107 4.70 11.40 -4.76
N CYS A 108 4.43 10.99 -3.51
CA CYS A 108 3.81 11.87 -2.51
C CYS A 108 4.69 13.10 -2.23
N VAL A 109 6.01 12.94 -2.10
CA VAL A 109 6.96 14.04 -1.92
C VAL A 109 6.95 14.97 -3.12
N PHE A 110 6.99 14.42 -4.32
CA PHE A 110 6.94 15.21 -5.56
C PHE A 110 5.65 16.02 -5.64
N MET A 111 4.50 15.44 -5.34
CA MET A 111 3.21 16.13 -5.30
C MET A 111 3.15 17.20 -4.21
N TYR A 112 3.78 16.97 -3.05
CA TYR A 112 3.92 17.99 -2.00
C TYR A 112 4.72 19.20 -2.52
N LEU A 113 5.87 18.96 -3.13
CA LEU A 113 6.70 20.02 -3.69
C LEU A 113 6.01 20.78 -4.83
N ALA A 114 5.24 20.07 -5.66
CA ALA A 114 4.52 20.69 -6.76
C ALA A 114 3.42 21.67 -6.29
N VAL A 115 2.81 21.39 -5.13
CA VAL A 115 1.73 22.23 -4.57
C VAL A 115 2.27 23.35 -3.70
N TYR A 116 3.26 23.09 -2.84
CA TYR A 116 3.73 24.05 -1.85
C TYR A 116 5.02 24.80 -2.27
N GLY A 117 5.78 24.24 -3.20
CA GLY A 117 7.00 24.88 -3.72
C GLY A 117 8.01 25.22 -2.60
N GLU A 118 8.38 26.50 -2.51
CA GLU A 118 9.33 27.00 -1.51
C GLU A 118 8.76 27.11 -0.10
N PHE A 119 7.44 27.12 0.03
CA PHE A 119 6.78 27.24 1.34
C PHE A 119 6.68 25.88 1.99
N ALA A 120 7.63 25.56 2.86
CA ALA A 120 7.57 24.35 3.68
C ALA A 120 6.41 24.43 4.67
N VAL A 121 5.33 23.72 4.35
CA VAL A 121 4.13 23.63 5.20
C VAL A 121 4.28 22.43 6.13
N SER A 122 3.86 22.60 7.39
CA SER A 122 3.94 21.51 8.37
C SER A 122 3.16 20.27 7.91
N PRO A 123 3.58 19.04 8.31
CA PRO A 123 2.87 17.83 7.93
C PRO A 123 1.38 17.82 8.33
N VAL A 124 1.06 18.42 9.48
CA VAL A 124 -0.33 18.53 9.97
C VAL A 124 -1.15 19.46 9.07
N GLN A 125 -0.60 20.59 8.67
CA GLN A 125 -1.28 21.51 7.77
C GLN A 125 -1.47 20.89 6.38
N SER A 126 -0.44 20.22 5.87
CA SER A 126 -0.54 19.48 4.60
C SER A 126 -1.61 18.38 4.65
N TYR A 127 -1.77 17.72 5.80
CA TYR A 127 -2.87 16.76 6.03
C TYR A 127 -4.24 17.43 5.88
N ILE A 128 -4.45 18.55 6.60
CA ILE A 128 -5.73 19.29 6.60
C ILE A 128 -6.05 19.79 5.19
N ASP A 129 -5.09 20.44 4.54
CA ASP A 129 -5.26 20.95 3.17
C ASP A 129 -5.57 19.84 2.16
N SER A 130 -4.94 18.66 2.34
CA SER A 130 -5.19 17.51 1.47
C SER A 130 -6.57 16.89 1.70
N VAL A 131 -7.09 16.91 2.91
CA VAL A 131 -8.48 16.49 3.22
C VAL A 131 -9.49 17.43 2.55
N GLU A 132 -9.25 18.74 2.63
CA GLU A 132 -10.20 19.75 2.10
C GLU A 132 -10.13 19.87 0.57
N ARG A 133 -8.93 19.91 0.01
CA ARG A 133 -8.70 20.21 -1.42
C ARG A 133 -8.46 18.97 -2.28
N HIS A 134 -8.32 17.80 -1.69
CA HIS A 134 -7.99 16.53 -2.37
C HIS A 134 -6.71 16.65 -3.23
N SER A 135 -5.75 17.47 -2.81
CA SER A 135 -4.53 17.82 -3.55
C SER A 135 -3.29 17.73 -2.66
N GLY A 136 -2.11 17.80 -3.28
CA GLY A 136 -0.83 17.74 -2.57
C GLY A 136 -0.34 16.33 -2.29
N GLY A 137 0.73 16.24 -1.51
CA GLY A 137 1.39 14.97 -1.14
C GLY A 137 0.90 14.36 0.18
N GLY A 138 -0.07 14.99 0.83
CA GLY A 138 -0.57 14.56 2.13
C GLY A 138 0.48 14.66 3.25
N PHE A 139 0.17 14.00 4.37
CA PHE A 139 1.08 13.93 5.51
C PHE A 139 2.42 13.27 5.17
N ILE A 140 2.40 12.20 4.39
CA ILE A 140 3.61 11.45 4.00
C ILE A 140 4.54 12.31 3.13
N GLY A 141 3.98 13.01 2.14
CA GLY A 141 4.75 13.92 1.29
C GLY A 141 5.38 15.05 2.08
N ALA A 142 4.61 15.66 3.00
CA ALA A 142 5.09 16.75 3.84
C ALA A 142 6.14 16.31 4.86
N LEU A 143 6.03 15.10 5.42
CA LEU A 143 6.99 14.59 6.40
C LEU A 143 8.43 14.59 5.87
N ILE A 144 8.59 14.18 4.61
CA ILE A 144 9.90 14.16 3.93
C ILE A 144 10.20 15.53 3.32
N GLY A 145 9.20 16.18 2.72
CA GLY A 145 9.35 17.49 2.09
C GLY A 145 9.83 18.57 3.05
N CYS A 146 9.29 18.62 4.28
CA CYS A 146 9.70 19.54 5.32
C CYS A 146 11.18 19.40 5.73
N ILE A 147 11.76 18.22 5.61
CA ILE A 147 13.17 17.96 5.90
C ILE A 147 14.02 18.26 4.67
N LEU A 148 13.53 17.89 3.50
CA LEU A 148 14.27 17.98 2.25
C LEU A 148 14.45 19.44 1.77
N VAL A 149 13.36 20.24 1.84
CA VAL A 149 13.38 21.65 1.36
C VAL A 149 14.40 22.50 2.10
N PRO A 150 14.44 22.56 3.44
CA PRO A 150 15.45 23.36 4.14
C PRO A 150 16.86 22.78 4.06
N ALA A 151 17.01 21.45 3.85
CA ALA A 151 18.32 20.80 3.82
C ALA A 151 19.06 20.98 2.49
N VAL A 152 18.35 20.92 1.36
CA VAL A 152 18.95 20.86 0.01
C VAL A 152 18.44 21.99 -0.91
N GLY A 153 17.54 22.82 -0.41
CA GLY A 153 16.82 23.80 -1.21
C GLY A 153 15.80 23.16 -2.14
N ILE A 154 14.95 23.99 -2.73
CA ILE A 154 13.86 23.48 -3.58
C ILE A 154 14.37 22.75 -4.81
N ILE A 155 15.41 23.26 -5.46
CA ILE A 155 16.01 22.64 -6.67
C ILE A 155 16.57 21.27 -6.33
N GLY A 156 17.29 21.15 -5.20
CA GLY A 156 17.81 19.88 -4.73
C GLY A 156 16.71 18.90 -4.32
N ALA A 157 15.64 19.37 -3.69
CA ALA A 157 14.51 18.54 -3.30
C ALA A 157 13.79 17.94 -4.52
N TYR A 158 13.58 18.72 -5.59
CA TYR A 158 13.06 18.23 -6.86
C TYR A 158 14.01 17.24 -7.52
N ALA A 159 15.33 17.52 -7.53
CA ALA A 159 16.33 16.63 -8.11
C ALA A 159 16.35 15.27 -7.39
N VAL A 160 16.36 15.25 -6.06
CA VAL A 160 16.32 14.01 -5.26
C VAL A 160 15.02 13.23 -5.52
N SER A 161 13.89 13.92 -5.53
CA SER A 161 12.59 13.29 -5.80
C SER A 161 12.53 12.70 -7.21
N TYR A 162 13.05 13.44 -8.20
CA TYR A 162 13.05 12.99 -9.61
C TYR A 162 14.01 11.83 -9.85
N THR A 163 15.22 11.84 -9.26
CA THR A 163 16.20 10.74 -9.45
C THR A 163 15.72 9.41 -8.87
N HIS A 164 14.83 9.43 -7.88
CA HIS A 164 14.24 8.22 -7.36
C HIS A 164 13.02 7.72 -8.16
N LEU A 165 12.49 8.55 -9.09
CA LEU A 165 11.38 8.19 -9.97
C LEU A 165 11.83 7.62 -11.33
N THR A 166 13.10 7.80 -11.70
CA THR A 166 13.70 7.30 -12.95
C THR A 166 14.62 6.12 -12.67
#